data_c94463d311c9e1a4e1be934d6b657994
#
_entry.id   c94463d311c9e1a4e1be934d6b657994
#
_cell.length_a   1.000
_cell.length_b   1.000
_cell.length_c   1.000
_cell.angle_alpha   90.00
_cell.angle_beta   90.00
_cell.angle_gamma   90.00
#
_symmetry.space_group_name_H-M   'P 1'
#
loop_
_entity.id
_entity.type
_entity.pdbx_description
1 polymer ?
#
loop_
_entity_poly.entity_id
_entity_poly.type
_entity_poly.pdbx_seq_one_letter_code
_entity_poly.pdbx_strand_id
1 'polypeptide(L)'
;MSQFPSHAHLSSWAGVSPGNRESAGKRHSGRSTPGNKWLKSSLTESAWGASRVKRTYLQARYHRLASRRGKKRATLALAHTLLIMAYHIIKEQCTYKEFGADYFDRLNEQYLIKRLTSRIETLGYHVTLKKEQPMA
;
A
#
# COMPACT_ATOMS: atom_id res chain seq x y z
N MET A 1 -3.58 12.95 19.77
CA MET A 1 -3.34 11.49 19.62
C MET A 1 -3.13 10.74 20.93
N SER A 2 -3.30 11.39 22.08
CA SER A 2 -3.16 10.75 23.41
C SER A 2 -4.09 9.55 23.64
N GLN A 3 -5.29 9.55 23.07
CA GLN A 3 -6.28 8.49 23.19
C GLN A 3 -5.89 7.17 22.47
N PHE A 4 -4.97 7.23 21.52
CA PHE A 4 -4.54 6.07 20.76
C PHE A 4 -3.05 5.83 20.95
N PRO A 5 -2.66 4.79 21.71
CA PRO A 5 -1.25 4.47 21.98
C PRO A 5 -0.44 4.21 20.69
N SER A 6 -1.07 3.62 19.67
CA SER A 6 -0.42 3.35 18.38
C SER A 6 -1.39 3.51 17.20
N HIS A 7 -0.82 3.63 15.99
CA HIS A 7 -1.58 3.62 14.74
C HIS A 7 -2.43 2.34 14.57
N ALA A 8 -2.01 1.21 15.14
CA ALA A 8 -2.75 -0.04 15.06
C ALA A 8 -4.09 0.03 15.85
N HIS A 9 -4.07 0.64 17.04
CA HIS A 9 -5.29 0.87 17.83
C HIS A 9 -6.26 1.81 17.08
N LEU A 10 -5.75 2.91 16.54
CA LEU A 10 -6.56 3.83 15.73
C LEU A 10 -7.16 3.15 14.50
N SER A 11 -6.37 2.36 13.78
CA SER A 11 -6.82 1.65 12.57
C SER A 11 -7.87 0.58 12.88
N SER A 12 -7.74 -0.10 14.01
CA SER A 12 -8.72 -1.07 14.49
C SER A 12 -10.04 -0.39 14.88
N TRP A 13 -9.96 0.70 15.63
CA TRP A 13 -11.11 1.52 16.00
C TRP A 13 -11.84 2.09 14.78
N ALA A 14 -11.09 2.57 13.79
CA ALA A 14 -11.66 3.06 12.53
C ALA A 14 -12.26 1.97 11.64
N GLY A 15 -11.98 0.70 11.92
CA GLY A 15 -12.47 -0.44 11.13
C GLY A 15 -11.81 -0.59 9.76
N VAL A 16 -10.61 -0.03 9.56
CA VAL A 16 -9.84 -0.17 8.31
C VAL A 16 -8.74 -1.22 8.39
N SER A 17 -8.47 -1.77 9.57
CA SER A 17 -7.57 -2.92 9.73
C SER A 17 -8.21 -4.20 9.21
N PRO A 18 -7.42 -5.11 8.60
CA PRO A 18 -7.91 -6.44 8.25
C PRO A 18 -8.29 -7.20 9.55
N GLY A 19 -9.42 -7.91 9.50
CA GLY A 19 -9.81 -8.79 10.60
C GLY A 19 -8.84 -9.96 10.71
N ASN A 20 -8.56 -10.37 11.94
CA ASN A 20 -7.76 -11.54 12.25
C ASN A 20 -8.61 -12.53 13.07
N ARG A 21 -9.65 -13.07 12.43
CA ARG A 21 -10.47 -14.10 13.06
C ARG A 21 -9.88 -15.47 12.74
N GLU A 22 -9.08 -15.97 13.65
CA GLU A 22 -8.41 -17.24 13.55
C GLU A 22 -8.72 -18.08 14.78
N SER A 23 -8.95 -19.38 14.61
CA SER A 23 -9.14 -20.34 15.68
C SER A 23 -8.51 -21.67 15.26
N ALA A 24 -7.77 -22.29 16.17
CA ALA A 24 -7.09 -23.58 15.96
C ALA A 24 -6.24 -23.62 14.67
N GLY A 25 -5.51 -22.54 14.36
CA GLY A 25 -4.68 -22.43 13.16
C GLY A 25 -5.45 -22.23 11.85
N LYS A 26 -6.80 -22.15 11.91
CA LYS A 26 -7.65 -21.93 10.72
C LYS A 26 -8.16 -20.50 10.69
N ARG A 27 -7.89 -19.80 9.60
CA ARG A 27 -8.38 -18.43 9.36
C ARG A 27 -9.83 -18.46 8.88
N HIS A 28 -10.75 -18.03 9.72
CA HIS A 28 -12.19 -18.01 9.42
C HIS A 28 -12.59 -16.80 8.58
N SER A 29 -12.07 -15.61 8.87
CA SER A 29 -12.42 -14.40 8.14
C SER A 29 -11.35 -13.32 8.24
N GLY A 30 -11.08 -12.65 7.11
CA GLY A 30 -10.27 -11.44 7.05
C GLY A 30 -11.11 -10.16 6.93
N ARG A 31 -12.43 -10.23 7.21
CA ARG A 31 -13.33 -9.07 7.13
C ARG A 31 -12.98 -8.07 8.25
N SER A 32 -12.81 -6.81 7.87
CA SER A 32 -12.61 -5.73 8.83
C SER A 32 -13.83 -5.55 9.74
N THR A 33 -13.59 -5.10 10.98
CA THR A 33 -14.67 -4.72 11.90
C THR A 33 -15.50 -3.56 11.33
N PRO A 34 -16.75 -3.34 11.80
CA PRO A 34 -17.55 -2.18 11.40
C PRO A 34 -16.81 -0.86 11.65
N GLY A 35 -16.21 -0.68 12.82
CA GLY A 35 -15.47 0.51 13.23
C GLY A 35 -16.31 1.79 13.21
N ASN A 36 -15.63 2.94 13.16
CA ASN A 36 -16.29 4.23 13.02
C ASN A 36 -16.73 4.44 11.57
N LYS A 37 -18.04 4.43 11.34
CA LYS A 37 -18.66 4.52 10.00
C LYS A 37 -18.23 5.79 9.25
N TRP A 38 -18.22 6.94 9.92
CA TRP A 38 -17.92 8.23 9.31
C TRP A 38 -16.47 8.31 8.87
N LEU A 39 -15.55 8.00 9.77
CA LEU A 39 -14.13 8.00 9.48
C LEU A 39 -13.77 6.98 8.39
N LYS A 40 -14.35 5.80 8.44
CA LYS A 40 -14.14 4.76 7.42
C LYS A 40 -14.60 5.19 6.03
N SER A 41 -15.78 5.84 5.93
CA SER A 41 -16.29 6.37 4.67
C SER A 41 -15.34 7.44 4.11
N SER A 42 -15.03 8.44 4.91
CA SER A 42 -14.14 9.55 4.54
C SER A 42 -12.75 9.05 4.08
N LEU A 43 -12.15 8.11 4.82
CA LEU A 43 -10.87 7.49 4.45
C LEU A 43 -10.97 6.68 3.15
N THR A 44 -12.10 6.02 2.91
CA THR A 44 -12.31 5.24 1.69
C THR A 44 -12.44 6.14 0.46
N GLU A 45 -13.16 7.26 0.59
CA GLU A 45 -13.27 8.29 -0.45
C GLU A 45 -11.91 8.94 -0.73
N SER A 46 -11.18 9.32 0.31
CA SER A 46 -9.82 9.85 0.19
C SER A 46 -8.87 8.87 -0.51
N ALA A 47 -8.95 7.58 -0.15
CA ALA A 47 -8.17 6.53 -0.79
C ALA A 47 -8.52 6.35 -2.28
N TRP A 48 -9.81 6.46 -2.61
CA TRP A 48 -10.26 6.44 -3.99
C TRP A 48 -9.69 7.63 -4.78
N GLY A 49 -9.73 8.85 -4.22
CA GLY A 49 -9.09 10.03 -4.83
C GLY A 49 -7.59 9.84 -5.00
N ALA A 50 -6.88 9.44 -3.94
CA ALA A 50 -5.43 9.22 -3.95
C ALA A 50 -4.99 8.16 -4.97
N SER A 51 -5.81 7.12 -5.21
CA SER A 51 -5.49 6.08 -6.19
C SER A 51 -5.45 6.58 -7.64
N ARG A 52 -6.00 7.76 -7.92
CA ARG A 52 -6.07 8.38 -9.26
C ARG A 52 -4.96 9.41 -9.51
N VAL A 53 -4.31 9.89 -8.47
CA VAL A 53 -3.21 10.86 -8.61
C VAL A 53 -2.00 10.16 -9.20
N LYS A 54 -1.64 10.54 -10.43
CA LYS A 54 -0.55 9.92 -11.18
C LYS A 54 0.82 10.17 -10.55
N ARG A 55 1.73 9.22 -10.74
CA ARG A 55 3.13 9.29 -10.32
C ARG A 55 3.34 9.40 -8.80
N THR A 56 2.39 8.89 -8.02
CA THR A 56 2.49 8.86 -6.55
C THR A 56 2.72 7.45 -6.02
N TYR A 57 3.34 7.37 -4.84
CA TYR A 57 3.47 6.14 -4.07
C TYR A 57 2.11 5.48 -3.79
N LEU A 58 1.09 6.29 -3.45
CA LEU A 58 -0.25 5.79 -3.14
C LEU A 58 -0.91 5.13 -4.35
N GLN A 59 -0.77 5.71 -5.54
CA GLN A 59 -1.24 5.10 -6.78
C GLN A 59 -0.52 3.78 -7.07
N ALA A 60 0.81 3.76 -6.98
CA ALA A 60 1.60 2.55 -7.21
C ALA A 60 1.21 1.43 -6.23
N ARG A 61 1.04 1.77 -4.94
CA ARG A 61 0.56 0.85 -3.91
C ARG A 61 -0.82 0.30 -4.24
N TYR A 62 -1.75 1.16 -4.65
CA TYR A 62 -3.10 0.74 -5.04
C TYR A 62 -3.08 -0.27 -6.18
N HIS A 63 -2.41 0.04 -7.28
CA HIS A 63 -2.35 -0.85 -8.45
C HIS A 63 -1.71 -2.20 -8.12
N ARG A 64 -0.63 -2.19 -7.34
CA ARG A 64 0.04 -3.41 -6.87
C ARG A 64 -0.88 -4.29 -6.02
N LEU A 65 -1.74 -3.70 -5.20
CA LEU A 65 -2.70 -4.44 -4.40
C LEU A 65 -3.93 -4.87 -5.21
N ALA A 66 -4.44 -4.00 -6.09
CA ALA A 66 -5.62 -4.24 -6.89
C ALA A 66 -5.46 -5.42 -7.85
N SER A 67 -4.27 -5.58 -8.45
CA SER A 67 -3.95 -6.71 -9.33
C SER A 67 -4.01 -8.07 -8.61
N ARG A 68 -3.72 -8.13 -7.30
CA ARG A 68 -3.68 -9.38 -6.53
C ARG A 68 -4.93 -9.66 -5.70
N ARG A 69 -5.56 -8.61 -5.17
CA ARG A 69 -6.63 -8.71 -4.16
C ARG A 69 -7.96 -8.09 -4.60
N GLY A 70 -7.98 -7.48 -5.79
CA GLY A 70 -9.13 -6.78 -6.33
C GLY A 70 -9.29 -5.36 -5.79
N LYS A 71 -10.06 -4.54 -6.52
CA LYS A 71 -10.19 -3.08 -6.31
C LYS A 71 -10.72 -2.72 -4.92
N LYS A 72 -11.79 -3.38 -4.45
CA LYS A 72 -12.41 -3.08 -3.15
C LYS A 72 -11.45 -3.26 -1.98
N ARG A 73 -10.68 -4.36 -1.98
CA ARG A 73 -9.68 -4.64 -0.92
C ARG A 73 -8.48 -3.69 -1.01
N ALA A 74 -8.06 -3.35 -2.23
CA ALA A 74 -6.97 -2.40 -2.45
C ALA A 74 -7.34 -0.99 -1.93
N THR A 75 -8.57 -0.52 -2.17
CA THR A 75 -9.05 0.76 -1.65
C THR A 75 -9.05 0.78 -0.12
N LEU A 76 -9.54 -0.27 0.53
CA LEU A 76 -9.53 -0.34 1.99
C LEU A 76 -8.10 -0.41 2.56
N ALA A 77 -7.20 -1.13 1.91
CA ALA A 77 -5.80 -1.17 2.31
C ALA A 77 -5.10 0.19 2.12
N LEU A 78 -5.49 0.95 1.10
CA LEU A 78 -4.99 2.31 0.89
C LEU A 78 -5.55 3.26 1.96
N ALA A 79 -6.84 3.14 2.31
CA ALA A 79 -7.46 3.88 3.42
C ALA A 79 -6.73 3.63 4.75
N HIS A 80 -6.38 2.39 5.03
CA HIS A 80 -5.54 2.03 6.18
C HIS A 80 -4.17 2.73 6.14
N THR A 81 -3.52 2.75 4.97
CA THR A 81 -2.23 3.42 4.79
C THR A 81 -2.34 4.93 5.03
N LEU A 82 -3.37 5.59 4.50
CA LEU A 82 -3.63 7.01 4.74
C LEU A 82 -3.82 7.32 6.23
N LEU A 83 -4.55 6.47 6.95
CA LEU A 83 -4.77 6.65 8.38
C LEU A 83 -3.46 6.53 9.18
N ILE A 84 -2.59 5.58 8.83
CA ILE A 84 -1.27 5.44 9.45
C ILE A 84 -0.41 6.69 9.19
N MET A 85 -0.39 7.18 7.95
CA MET A 85 0.34 8.40 7.60
C MET A 85 -0.18 9.59 8.41
N ALA A 86 -1.49 9.78 8.47
CA ALA A 86 -2.11 10.85 9.25
C ALA A 86 -1.77 10.73 10.75
N TYR A 87 -1.77 9.51 11.29
CA TYR A 87 -1.38 9.28 12.69
C TYR A 87 0.05 9.76 12.97
N HIS A 88 1.02 9.38 12.14
CA HIS A 88 2.42 9.77 12.31
C HIS A 88 2.61 11.27 12.11
N ILE A 89 2.02 11.87 11.07
CA ILE A 89 2.09 13.31 10.82
C ILE A 89 1.60 14.11 12.04
N ILE A 90 0.46 13.72 12.61
CA ILE A 90 -0.12 14.44 13.76
C ILE A 90 0.69 14.17 15.04
N LYS A 91 1.13 12.93 15.26
CA LYS A 91 1.86 12.55 16.48
C LYS A 91 3.27 13.13 16.52
N GLU A 92 3.97 13.08 15.39
CA GLU A 92 5.39 13.44 15.27
C GLU A 92 5.57 14.88 14.76
N GLN A 93 4.46 15.59 14.45
CA GLN A 93 4.47 16.95 13.90
C GLN A 93 5.38 17.09 12.69
N CYS A 94 5.45 16.03 11.87
CA CYS A 94 6.26 15.99 10.66
C CYS A 94 5.41 16.26 9.41
N THR A 95 6.07 16.65 8.31
CA THR A 95 5.41 16.83 7.01
C THR A 95 5.39 15.53 6.22
N TYR A 96 4.39 15.38 5.35
CA TYR A 96 4.34 14.24 4.43
C TYR A 96 5.48 14.30 3.42
N LYS A 97 6.17 13.18 3.26
CA LYS A 97 7.21 13.00 2.24
C LYS A 97 6.74 11.99 1.18
N GLU A 98 6.65 12.44 -0.06
CA GLU A 98 6.26 11.58 -1.17
C GLU A 98 7.43 10.66 -1.57
N PHE A 99 7.17 9.36 -1.66
CA PHE A 99 8.18 8.36 -2.02
C PHE A 99 8.32 8.12 -3.52
N GLY A 100 7.32 8.59 -4.31
CA GLY A 100 7.28 8.40 -5.75
C GLY A 100 6.68 7.07 -6.19
N ALA A 101 6.32 7.00 -7.47
CA ALA A 101 5.69 5.80 -8.06
C ALA A 101 6.65 4.61 -8.17
N ASP A 102 7.92 4.89 -8.29
CA ASP A 102 9.02 3.93 -8.45
C ASP A 102 9.53 3.32 -7.13
N TYR A 103 8.96 3.72 -6.00
CA TYR A 103 9.36 3.26 -4.67
C TYR A 103 9.46 1.73 -4.57
N PHE A 104 8.44 1.02 -5.06
CA PHE A 104 8.41 -0.44 -5.00
C PHE A 104 9.38 -1.10 -5.97
N ASP A 105 9.68 -0.47 -7.09
CA ASP A 105 10.60 -0.96 -8.09
C ASP A 105 12.03 -0.81 -7.59
N ARG A 106 12.36 0.32 -6.97
CA ARG A 106 13.64 0.53 -6.29
C ARG A 106 13.87 -0.42 -5.12
N LEU A 107 12.82 -0.75 -4.36
CA LEU A 107 12.91 -1.65 -3.21
C LEU A 107 13.29 -3.09 -3.61
N ASN A 108 12.89 -3.53 -4.80
CA ASN A 108 13.14 -4.88 -5.32
C ASN A 108 13.68 -4.86 -6.74
N GLU A 109 14.63 -3.99 -7.04
CA GLU A 109 15.21 -3.75 -8.37
C GLU A 109 15.67 -5.06 -9.03
N GLN A 110 16.48 -5.85 -8.34
CA GLN A 110 17.02 -7.10 -8.88
C GLN A 110 15.92 -8.12 -9.25
N TYR A 111 14.90 -8.25 -8.42
CA TYR A 111 13.77 -9.12 -8.70
C TYR A 111 12.97 -8.63 -9.91
N LEU A 112 12.75 -7.32 -10.02
CA LEU A 112 12.07 -6.70 -11.16
C LEU A 112 12.84 -6.95 -12.46
N ILE A 113 14.15 -6.69 -12.45
CA ILE A 113 15.04 -6.94 -13.59
C ILE A 113 14.95 -8.39 -14.03
N LYS A 114 15.17 -9.36 -13.11
CA LYS A 114 15.10 -10.79 -13.42
C LYS A 114 13.76 -11.18 -14.03
N ARG A 115 12.66 -10.68 -13.49
CA ARG A 115 11.31 -10.99 -13.99
C ARG A 115 11.06 -10.43 -15.39
N LEU A 116 11.51 -9.19 -15.66
CA LEU A 116 11.35 -8.56 -16.97
C LEU A 116 12.22 -9.22 -18.02
N THR A 117 13.48 -9.52 -17.71
CA THR A 117 14.42 -10.25 -18.58
C THR A 117 13.84 -11.61 -18.97
N SER A 118 13.45 -12.43 -17.99
CA SER A 118 12.86 -13.73 -18.26
C SER A 118 11.61 -13.67 -19.13
N ARG A 119 10.79 -12.63 -18.96
CA ARG A 119 9.60 -12.43 -19.80
C ARG A 119 9.94 -12.07 -21.24
N ILE A 120 10.98 -11.29 -21.47
CA ILE A 120 11.46 -10.93 -22.82
C ILE A 120 12.09 -12.16 -23.47
N GLU A 121 12.89 -12.93 -22.73
CA GLU A 121 13.50 -14.17 -23.21
C GLU A 121 12.45 -15.21 -23.63
N THR A 122 11.35 -15.32 -22.90
CA THR A 122 10.22 -16.20 -23.26
C THR A 122 9.58 -15.80 -24.60
N LEU A 123 9.71 -14.57 -25.03
CA LEU A 123 9.25 -14.09 -26.35
C LEU A 123 10.28 -14.34 -27.46
N GLY A 124 11.41 -15.02 -27.16
CA GLY A 124 12.45 -15.36 -28.14
C GLY A 124 13.56 -14.32 -28.33
N TYR A 125 13.64 -13.33 -27.43
CA TYR A 125 14.70 -12.30 -27.51
C TYR A 125 15.83 -12.60 -26.51
N HIS A 126 17.06 -12.31 -26.89
CA HIS A 126 18.21 -12.32 -25.98
C HIS A 126 18.39 -10.93 -25.37
N VAL A 127 18.51 -10.87 -24.03
CA VAL A 127 18.60 -9.58 -23.29
C VAL A 127 19.98 -9.44 -22.68
N THR A 128 20.68 -8.37 -23.04
CA THR A 128 21.93 -7.98 -22.39
C THR A 128 21.71 -6.67 -21.62
N LEU A 129 21.95 -6.70 -20.31
CA LEU A 129 21.78 -5.54 -19.44
C LEU A 129 23.13 -4.91 -19.12
N LYS A 130 23.23 -3.59 -19.32
CA LYS A 130 24.35 -2.77 -18.83
C LYS A 130 23.80 -1.76 -17.83
N LYS A 131 24.37 -1.70 -16.63
CA LYS A 131 23.99 -0.68 -15.64
C LYS A 131 24.69 0.63 -16.03
N GLU A 132 23.92 1.68 -16.30
CA GLU A 132 24.48 3.02 -16.46
C GLU A 132 24.98 3.51 -15.10
N GLN A 133 26.23 4.00 -15.07
CA GLN A 133 26.73 4.71 -13.90
C GLN A 133 26.05 6.08 -13.86
N PRO A 134 25.48 6.50 -12.70
CA PRO A 134 24.96 7.85 -12.59
C PRO A 134 26.08 8.84 -12.92
N MET A 135 25.82 9.74 -13.87
CA MET A 135 26.74 10.86 -14.11
C MET A 135 26.84 11.66 -12.81
N ALA A 136 28.07 11.84 -12.34
CA ALA A 136 28.42 12.59 -11.15
C ALA A 136 28.05 14.06 -11.27
#